data_f89645356c661d070de1e3ec66248301
#
_entry.id   f89645356c661d070de1e3ec66248301
#
_cell.length_a   1.000
_cell.length_b   1.000
_cell.length_c   1.000
_cell.angle_alpha   90.00
_cell.angle_beta   90.00
_cell.angle_gamma   90.00
#
_symmetry.space_group_name_H-M   'P 1'
#
loop_
_entity.id
_entity.type
_entity.pdbx_description
1 polymer ?
#
loop_
_entity_poly.entity_id
_entity_poly.type
_entity_poly.pdbx_seq_one_letter_code
_entity_poly.pdbx_strand_id
1 'polypeptide(L)'
;MKSIQTKFIFLILGCVLLSSTVIGGVGIFTAKTVVDEDSARIMNLLCSEKAQEINALLSRIEQSVNTLAVYAVGELDSVEGLRTDDAYIDAYTQKIQSVAINAANNTEGALAVYLRFNPDFGKPTSGLFWSKTAQNGNFQEFVPTDFSRYSPEDVEHVGWYYLPVKNV
;
A
#
# COMPACT_ATOMS: atom_id res chain seq x y z
N MET A 1 60.35 -41.04 37.58
CA MET A 1 60.68 -39.69 37.11
C MET A 1 60.20 -39.54 35.66
N LYS A 2 59.20 -38.69 35.43
CA LYS A 2 58.77 -38.41 34.02
C LYS A 2 59.88 -37.68 33.31
N SER A 3 60.29 -38.16 32.14
CA SER A 3 61.41 -37.64 31.33
C SER A 3 61.16 -36.14 31.06
N ILE A 4 62.23 -35.34 31.02
CA ILE A 4 62.21 -33.92 30.68
C ILE A 4 61.50 -33.69 29.36
N GLN A 5 61.67 -34.60 28.42
CA GLN A 5 60.96 -34.60 27.09
C GLN A 5 59.44 -34.61 27.24
N THR A 6 58.87 -35.40 28.14
CA THR A 6 57.43 -35.47 28.36
C THR A 6 56.87 -34.14 28.91
N LYS A 7 57.62 -33.43 29.78
CA LYS A 7 57.18 -32.12 30.27
C LYS A 7 57.22 -31.07 29.19
N PHE A 8 58.18 -31.08 28.29
CA PHE A 8 58.23 -30.15 27.13
C PHE A 8 57.10 -30.39 26.16
N ILE A 9 56.76 -31.65 25.86
CA ILE A 9 55.65 -31.99 24.98
C ILE A 9 54.30 -31.48 25.54
N PHE A 10 54.06 -31.68 26.83
CA PHE A 10 52.84 -31.18 27.47
C PHE A 10 52.77 -29.68 27.50
N LEU A 11 53.90 -28.99 27.67
CA LEU A 11 53.95 -27.53 27.68
C LEU A 11 53.67 -26.96 26.29
N ILE A 12 54.25 -27.53 25.24
CA ILE A 12 53.96 -27.13 23.83
C ILE A 12 52.50 -27.39 23.47
N LEU A 13 51.97 -28.57 23.82
CA LEU A 13 50.60 -28.94 23.55
C LEU A 13 49.61 -27.97 24.27
N GLY A 14 49.92 -27.61 25.51
CA GLY A 14 49.13 -26.64 26.27
C GLY A 14 49.12 -25.25 25.63
N CYS A 15 50.28 -24.76 25.17
CA CYS A 15 50.38 -23.48 24.47
C CYS A 15 49.62 -23.47 23.16
N VAL A 16 49.67 -24.54 22.38
CA VAL A 16 48.95 -24.67 21.12
C VAL A 16 47.42 -24.69 21.33
N LEU A 17 46.95 -25.46 22.34
CA LEU A 17 45.55 -25.50 22.70
C LEU A 17 45.03 -24.13 23.16
N LEU A 18 45.78 -23.44 24.04
CA LEU A 18 45.44 -22.12 24.53
C LEU A 18 45.33 -21.11 23.37
N SER A 19 46.34 -21.04 22.50
CA SER A 19 46.34 -20.12 21.35
C SER A 19 45.19 -20.43 20.38
N SER A 20 44.92 -21.68 20.09
CA SER A 20 43.82 -22.09 19.21
C SER A 20 42.46 -21.71 19.81
N THR A 21 42.28 -21.85 21.13
CA THR A 21 41.04 -21.50 21.82
C THR A 21 40.81 -19.98 21.81
N VAL A 22 41.84 -19.20 22.02
CA VAL A 22 41.77 -17.74 22.01
C VAL A 22 41.46 -17.22 20.59
N ILE A 23 42.21 -17.70 19.61
CA ILE A 23 42.00 -17.26 18.22
C ILE A 23 40.60 -17.70 17.71
N GLY A 24 40.21 -18.95 17.99
CA GLY A 24 38.89 -19.46 17.61
C GLY A 24 37.74 -18.70 18.29
N GLY A 25 37.89 -18.42 19.60
CA GLY A 25 36.89 -17.67 20.35
C GLY A 25 36.71 -16.25 19.85
N VAL A 26 37.82 -15.53 19.64
CA VAL A 26 37.78 -14.17 19.07
C VAL A 26 37.20 -14.19 17.65
N GLY A 27 37.60 -15.16 16.81
CA GLY A 27 37.07 -15.30 15.45
C GLY A 27 35.57 -15.51 15.40
N ILE A 28 35.04 -16.42 16.24
CA ILE A 28 33.59 -16.67 16.32
C ILE A 28 32.84 -15.44 16.81
N PHE A 29 33.35 -14.78 17.85
CA PHE A 29 32.70 -13.59 18.40
C PHE A 29 32.66 -12.45 17.37
N THR A 30 33.76 -12.18 16.69
CA THR A 30 33.83 -11.14 15.66
C THR A 30 32.90 -11.48 14.48
N ALA A 31 32.95 -12.74 14.00
CA ALA A 31 32.07 -13.17 12.91
C ALA A 31 30.60 -13.02 13.26
N LYS A 32 30.21 -13.39 14.48
CA LYS A 32 28.82 -13.23 14.94
C LYS A 32 28.40 -11.74 14.97
N THR A 33 29.23 -10.87 15.54
CA THR A 33 28.93 -9.43 15.61
C THR A 33 28.78 -8.83 14.20
N VAL A 34 29.69 -9.13 13.29
CA VAL A 34 29.62 -8.65 11.90
C VAL A 34 28.38 -9.14 11.19
N VAL A 35 28.04 -10.43 11.33
CA VAL A 35 26.83 -10.99 10.71
C VAL A 35 25.56 -10.37 11.27
N ASP A 36 25.50 -10.16 12.60
CA ASP A 36 24.32 -9.55 13.24
C ASP A 36 24.14 -8.07 12.80
N GLU A 37 25.24 -7.30 12.76
CA GLU A 37 25.21 -5.90 12.29
C GLU A 37 24.87 -5.78 10.80
N ASP A 38 25.48 -6.60 9.94
CA ASP A 38 25.18 -6.60 8.50
C ASP A 38 23.76 -7.06 8.23
N SER A 39 23.26 -8.06 8.95
CA SER A 39 21.88 -8.52 8.83
C SER A 39 20.87 -7.43 9.23
N ALA A 40 21.11 -6.73 10.33
CA ALA A 40 20.29 -5.61 10.76
C ALA A 40 20.32 -4.45 9.75
N ARG A 41 21.48 -4.14 9.20
CA ARG A 41 21.65 -3.11 8.18
C ARG A 41 20.90 -3.47 6.89
N ILE A 42 21.06 -4.70 6.41
CA ILE A 42 20.35 -5.19 5.20
C ILE A 42 18.83 -5.14 5.42
N MET A 43 18.35 -5.59 6.59
CA MET A 43 16.93 -5.54 6.92
C MET A 43 16.40 -4.10 6.89
N ASN A 44 17.11 -3.15 7.51
CA ASN A 44 16.72 -1.74 7.49
C ASN A 44 16.70 -1.15 6.08
N LEU A 45 17.68 -1.49 5.23
CA LEU A 45 17.71 -1.04 3.84
C LEU A 45 16.52 -1.60 3.05
N LEU A 46 16.23 -2.90 3.18
CA LEU A 46 15.08 -3.53 2.52
C LEU A 46 13.74 -2.94 2.98
N CYS A 47 13.59 -2.72 4.28
CA CYS A 47 12.38 -2.08 4.82
C CYS A 47 12.22 -0.65 4.29
N SER A 48 13.30 0.12 4.24
CA SER A 48 13.30 1.49 3.69
C SER A 48 12.96 1.50 2.20
N GLU A 49 13.56 0.60 1.42
CA GLU A 49 13.27 0.44 0.00
C GLU A 49 11.79 0.11 -0.24
N LYS A 50 11.25 -0.87 0.50
CA LYS A 50 9.84 -1.25 0.38
C LYS A 50 8.88 -0.15 0.84
N ALA A 51 9.23 0.61 1.87
CA ALA A 51 8.45 1.76 2.30
C ALA A 51 8.43 2.86 1.22
N GLN A 52 9.56 3.13 0.55
CA GLN A 52 9.62 4.09 -0.55
C GLN A 52 8.81 3.63 -1.76
N GLU A 53 8.85 2.33 -2.10
CA GLU A 53 8.06 1.75 -3.19
C GLU A 53 6.55 1.91 -2.94
N ILE A 54 6.11 1.60 -1.72
CA ILE A 54 4.70 1.78 -1.31
C ILE A 54 4.30 3.27 -1.33
N ASN A 55 5.15 4.16 -0.80
CA ASN A 55 4.88 5.59 -0.83
C ASN A 55 4.78 6.14 -2.26
N ALA A 56 5.64 5.69 -3.16
CA ALA A 56 5.58 6.08 -4.57
C ALA A 56 4.26 5.61 -5.23
N LEU A 57 3.82 4.38 -4.92
CA LEU A 57 2.55 3.85 -5.40
C LEU A 57 1.36 4.67 -4.89
N LEU A 58 1.31 4.96 -3.58
CA LEU A 58 0.26 5.78 -2.98
C LEU A 58 0.23 7.20 -3.57
N SER A 59 1.38 7.83 -3.77
CA SER A 59 1.47 9.16 -4.38
C SER A 59 0.95 9.19 -5.82
N ARG A 60 1.19 8.13 -6.60
CA ARG A 60 0.64 8.01 -7.98
C ARG A 60 -0.89 7.89 -7.95
N ILE A 61 -1.43 7.09 -7.03
CA ILE A 61 -2.88 6.95 -6.85
C ILE A 61 -3.49 8.28 -6.44
N GLU A 62 -2.91 8.96 -5.45
CA GLU A 62 -3.35 10.28 -4.99
C GLU A 62 -3.34 11.31 -6.12
N GLN A 63 -2.27 11.38 -6.90
CA GLN A 63 -2.19 12.27 -8.06
C GLN A 63 -3.25 11.96 -9.11
N SER A 64 -3.51 10.68 -9.37
CA SER A 64 -4.55 10.24 -10.32
C SER A 64 -5.94 10.66 -9.84
N VAL A 65 -6.24 10.45 -8.54
CA VAL A 65 -7.52 10.85 -7.92
C VAL A 65 -7.69 12.37 -7.96
N ASN A 66 -6.67 13.14 -7.61
CA ASN A 66 -6.71 14.61 -7.65
C ASN A 66 -6.93 15.13 -9.07
N THR A 67 -6.26 14.54 -10.05
CA THR A 67 -6.46 14.91 -11.46
C THR A 67 -7.88 14.63 -11.91
N LEU A 68 -8.42 13.46 -11.56
CA LEU A 68 -9.80 13.10 -11.87
C LEU A 68 -10.81 14.02 -11.17
N ALA A 69 -10.56 14.37 -9.91
CA ALA A 69 -11.43 15.28 -9.15
C ALA A 69 -11.46 16.69 -9.78
N VAL A 70 -10.28 17.24 -10.12
CA VAL A 70 -10.19 18.53 -10.80
C VAL A 70 -10.90 18.51 -12.16
N TYR A 71 -10.73 17.46 -12.93
CA TYR A 71 -11.44 17.27 -14.20
C TYR A 71 -12.95 17.20 -13.97
N ALA A 72 -13.41 16.36 -13.03
CA ALA A 72 -14.83 16.21 -12.75
C ALA A 72 -15.48 17.54 -12.32
N VAL A 73 -14.82 18.30 -11.44
CA VAL A 73 -15.31 19.62 -11.02
C VAL A 73 -15.31 20.61 -12.19
N GLY A 74 -14.29 20.58 -13.06
CA GLY A 74 -14.19 21.44 -14.25
C GLY A 74 -15.27 21.17 -15.30
N GLU A 75 -15.76 19.94 -15.39
CA GLU A 75 -16.81 19.51 -16.31
C GLU A 75 -18.23 19.68 -15.73
N LEU A 76 -18.34 20.20 -14.52
CA LEU A 76 -19.62 20.40 -13.84
C LEU A 76 -20.23 21.74 -14.26
N ASP A 77 -21.31 21.68 -15.04
CA ASP A 77 -22.01 22.90 -15.51
C ASP A 77 -23.00 23.44 -14.48
N SER A 78 -23.61 22.59 -13.66
CA SER A 78 -24.63 22.98 -12.69
C SER A 78 -24.64 22.11 -11.43
N VAL A 79 -24.39 22.73 -10.28
CA VAL A 79 -24.56 22.06 -8.97
C VAL A 79 -26.05 21.80 -8.69
N GLU A 80 -26.94 22.68 -9.10
CA GLU A 80 -28.39 22.52 -8.94
C GLU A 80 -28.90 21.36 -9.79
N GLY A 81 -28.36 21.16 -10.99
CA GLY A 81 -28.66 20.00 -11.83
C GLY A 81 -28.34 18.67 -11.14
N LEU A 82 -27.23 18.60 -10.38
CA LEU A 82 -26.90 17.42 -9.59
C LEU A 82 -27.90 17.14 -8.44
N ARG A 83 -28.61 18.17 -7.96
CA ARG A 83 -29.55 18.03 -6.86
C ARG A 83 -30.95 17.65 -7.30
N THR A 84 -31.37 18.12 -8.48
CA THR A 84 -32.79 18.11 -8.86
C THR A 84 -33.10 17.36 -10.14
N ASP A 85 -32.08 16.96 -10.93
CA ASP A 85 -32.27 16.36 -12.24
C ASP A 85 -31.48 15.08 -12.43
N ASP A 86 -32.17 13.93 -12.31
CA ASP A 86 -31.57 12.59 -12.51
C ASP A 86 -30.98 12.44 -13.92
N ALA A 87 -31.58 13.03 -14.95
CA ALA A 87 -31.06 12.94 -16.32
C ALA A 87 -29.74 13.70 -16.49
N TYR A 88 -29.61 14.83 -15.79
CA TYR A 88 -28.36 15.59 -15.72
C TYR A 88 -27.27 14.76 -15.02
N ILE A 89 -27.59 14.12 -13.89
CA ILE A 89 -26.64 13.24 -13.18
C ILE A 89 -26.16 12.11 -14.07
N ASP A 90 -27.05 11.43 -14.77
CA ASP A 90 -26.72 10.31 -15.65
C ASP A 90 -25.82 10.80 -16.83
N ALA A 91 -26.17 11.93 -17.46
CA ALA A 91 -25.36 12.52 -18.53
C ALA A 91 -23.98 12.97 -18.05
N TYR A 92 -23.90 13.62 -16.91
CA TYR A 92 -22.64 14.05 -16.29
C TYR A 92 -21.77 12.84 -15.93
N THR A 93 -22.36 11.78 -15.36
CA THR A 93 -21.64 10.54 -15.03
C THR A 93 -21.04 9.91 -16.28
N GLN A 94 -21.78 9.84 -17.40
CA GLN A 94 -21.27 9.33 -18.67
C GLN A 94 -20.12 10.18 -19.23
N LYS A 95 -20.22 11.52 -19.09
CA LYS A 95 -19.18 12.46 -19.54
C LYS A 95 -17.83 12.18 -18.87
N ILE A 96 -17.81 11.89 -17.57
CA ILE A 96 -16.59 11.64 -16.80
C ILE A 96 -16.13 10.18 -16.84
N GLN A 97 -17.01 9.23 -17.12
CA GLN A 97 -16.73 7.80 -17.06
C GLN A 97 -15.49 7.39 -17.85
N SER A 98 -15.37 7.86 -19.09
CA SER A 98 -14.24 7.49 -19.96
C SER A 98 -12.90 7.95 -19.41
N VAL A 99 -12.85 9.15 -18.82
CA VAL A 99 -11.65 9.71 -18.21
C VAL A 99 -11.33 8.97 -16.92
N ALA A 100 -12.34 8.65 -16.10
CA ALA A 100 -12.16 7.89 -14.86
C ALA A 100 -11.56 6.50 -15.12
N ILE A 101 -12.09 5.78 -16.11
CA ILE A 101 -11.59 4.45 -16.49
C ILE A 101 -10.17 4.54 -17.07
N ASN A 102 -9.90 5.53 -17.92
CA ASN A 102 -8.57 5.73 -18.49
C ASN A 102 -7.55 6.10 -17.39
N ALA A 103 -7.90 6.97 -16.45
CA ALA A 103 -7.05 7.31 -15.31
C ALA A 103 -6.74 6.06 -14.49
N ALA A 104 -7.74 5.24 -14.15
CA ALA A 104 -7.56 4.01 -13.40
C ALA A 104 -6.70 2.96 -14.16
N ASN A 105 -6.89 2.81 -15.47
CA ASN A 105 -6.08 1.91 -16.30
C ASN A 105 -4.60 2.31 -16.35
N ASN A 106 -4.32 3.61 -16.32
CA ASN A 106 -2.96 4.15 -16.35
C ASN A 106 -2.33 4.33 -14.96
N THR A 107 -3.08 4.02 -13.90
CA THR A 107 -2.57 4.09 -12.52
C THR A 107 -2.17 2.70 -12.05
N GLU A 108 -0.87 2.51 -11.83
CA GLU A 108 -0.33 1.26 -11.28
C GLU A 108 -0.95 0.97 -9.91
N GLY A 109 -1.36 -0.26 -9.68
CA GLY A 109 -1.99 -0.68 -8.43
C GLY A 109 -3.47 -0.32 -8.29
N ALA A 110 -4.07 0.42 -9.22
CA ALA A 110 -5.50 0.69 -9.19
C ALA A 110 -6.31 -0.60 -9.42
N LEU A 111 -7.14 -0.96 -8.46
CA LEU A 111 -8.03 -2.12 -8.49
C LEU A 111 -9.48 -1.72 -8.75
N ALA A 112 -9.86 -0.52 -8.36
CA ALA A 112 -11.19 0.03 -8.56
C ALA A 112 -11.11 1.54 -8.80
N VAL A 113 -12.11 2.07 -9.47
CA VAL A 113 -12.39 3.51 -9.55
C VAL A 113 -13.87 3.72 -9.32
N TYR A 114 -14.18 4.69 -8.51
CA TYR A 114 -15.57 5.08 -8.28
C TYR A 114 -15.67 6.60 -8.15
N LEU A 115 -16.83 7.11 -8.53
CA LEU A 115 -17.26 8.48 -8.28
C LEU A 115 -18.64 8.40 -7.66
N ARG A 116 -18.78 9.00 -6.49
CA ARG A 116 -20.06 9.01 -5.75
C ARG A 116 -20.49 10.43 -5.49
N PHE A 117 -21.77 10.67 -5.75
CA PHE A 117 -22.40 11.93 -5.36
C PHE A 117 -22.84 11.89 -3.91
N ASN A 118 -23.12 13.04 -3.36
CA ASN A 118 -23.77 13.14 -2.06
C ASN A 118 -25.07 12.31 -2.10
N PRO A 119 -25.33 11.45 -1.11
CA PRO A 119 -26.55 10.62 -1.04
C PRO A 119 -27.87 11.39 -1.16
N ASP A 120 -27.85 12.70 -0.84
CA ASP A 120 -29.00 13.59 -0.99
C ASP A 120 -29.22 14.04 -2.45
N PHE A 121 -28.35 13.63 -3.38
CA PHE A 121 -28.41 14.01 -4.80
C PHE A 121 -28.78 12.79 -5.65
N GLY A 122 -29.88 12.90 -6.39
CA GLY A 122 -30.34 11.86 -7.29
C GLY A 122 -30.71 10.53 -6.62
N LYS A 123 -30.43 9.42 -7.31
CA LYS A 123 -30.74 8.08 -6.81
C LYS A 123 -29.68 7.59 -5.81
N PRO A 124 -30.04 6.72 -4.84
CA PRO A 124 -29.09 6.17 -3.87
C PRO A 124 -27.88 5.45 -4.49
N THR A 125 -27.97 5.06 -5.77
CA THR A 125 -26.92 4.41 -6.54
C THR A 125 -26.23 5.33 -7.56
N SER A 126 -26.54 6.64 -7.57
CA SER A 126 -25.96 7.59 -8.55
C SER A 126 -24.44 7.68 -8.43
N GLY A 127 -23.77 7.63 -9.57
CA GLY A 127 -22.33 7.63 -9.71
C GLY A 127 -21.83 6.50 -10.58
N LEU A 128 -20.52 6.27 -10.57
CA LEU A 128 -19.88 5.17 -11.28
C LEU A 128 -19.08 4.30 -10.34
N PHE A 129 -19.01 3.00 -10.63
CA PHE A 129 -18.15 2.05 -9.96
C PHE A 129 -17.62 1.02 -10.97
N TRP A 130 -16.30 1.02 -11.15
CA TRP A 130 -15.59 0.08 -11.99
C TRP A 130 -14.52 -0.61 -11.18
N SER A 131 -14.41 -1.93 -11.29
CA SER A 131 -13.41 -2.71 -10.58
C SER A 131 -12.80 -3.80 -11.48
N LYS A 132 -11.54 -4.12 -11.24
CA LYS A 132 -10.88 -5.27 -11.87
C LYS A 132 -11.37 -6.55 -11.23
N THR A 133 -11.84 -7.47 -12.06
CA THR A 133 -12.16 -8.82 -11.57
C THR A 133 -10.91 -9.70 -11.59
N ALA A 134 -10.81 -10.60 -10.63
CA ALA A 134 -9.68 -11.54 -10.53
C ALA A 134 -9.49 -12.42 -11.78
N GLN A 135 -10.54 -12.57 -12.60
CA GLN A 135 -10.52 -13.44 -13.78
C GLN A 135 -9.87 -12.81 -15.01
N ASN A 136 -10.02 -11.49 -15.23
CA ASN A 136 -9.63 -10.86 -16.50
C ASN A 136 -8.64 -9.71 -16.37
N GLY A 137 -8.38 -9.19 -15.18
CA GLY A 137 -7.51 -8.02 -14.95
C GLY A 137 -8.01 -6.71 -15.59
N ASN A 138 -9.18 -6.74 -16.24
CA ASN A 138 -9.80 -5.58 -16.87
C ASN A 138 -10.87 -4.98 -15.96
N PHE A 139 -11.05 -3.66 -16.07
CA PHE A 139 -12.13 -2.98 -15.37
C PHE A 139 -13.49 -3.38 -15.94
N GLN A 140 -14.41 -3.72 -15.06
CA GLN A 140 -15.81 -4.01 -15.36
C GLN A 140 -16.69 -3.10 -14.53
N GLU A 141 -17.85 -2.75 -15.10
CA GLU A 141 -18.84 -1.93 -14.44
C GLU A 141 -19.62 -2.73 -13.40
N PHE A 142 -19.82 -2.11 -12.26
CA PHE A 142 -20.66 -2.61 -11.17
C PHE A 142 -21.65 -1.55 -10.74
N VAL A 143 -22.79 -1.99 -10.22
CA VAL A 143 -23.74 -1.07 -9.61
C VAL A 143 -23.12 -0.49 -8.34
N PRO A 144 -23.07 0.84 -8.22
CA PRO A 144 -22.57 1.47 -7.00
C PRO A 144 -23.38 1.09 -5.76
N THR A 145 -22.73 1.16 -4.59
CA THR A 145 -23.39 0.87 -3.30
C THR A 145 -24.68 1.66 -3.15
N ASP A 146 -25.76 0.97 -2.81
CA ASP A 146 -27.05 1.59 -2.54
C ASP A 146 -27.05 2.13 -1.10
N PHE A 147 -26.89 3.45 -0.96
CA PHE A 147 -26.85 4.10 0.34
C PHE A 147 -28.18 4.05 1.12
N SER A 148 -29.30 3.80 0.45
CA SER A 148 -30.60 3.66 1.14
C SER A 148 -30.69 2.43 2.05
N ARG A 149 -29.78 1.48 1.87
CA ARG A 149 -29.75 0.22 2.64
C ARG A 149 -28.96 0.31 3.94
N TYR A 150 -28.20 1.37 4.15
CA TYR A 150 -27.25 1.50 5.25
C TYR A 150 -27.41 2.82 5.97
N SER A 151 -27.23 2.80 7.30
CA SER A 151 -27.12 4.03 8.09
C SER A 151 -25.75 4.70 7.85
N PRO A 152 -25.64 6.03 7.89
CA PRO A 152 -24.34 6.73 7.82
C PRO A 152 -23.31 6.31 8.88
N GLU A 153 -23.76 5.70 9.98
CA GLU A 153 -22.93 5.16 11.06
C GLU A 153 -22.42 3.74 10.78
N ASP A 154 -22.91 3.08 9.73
CA ASP A 154 -22.47 1.75 9.32
C ASP A 154 -21.09 1.84 8.65
N VAL A 155 -20.04 1.81 9.49
CA VAL A 155 -18.65 1.95 9.04
C VAL A 155 -18.23 0.79 8.14
N GLU A 156 -18.79 -0.40 8.33
CA GLU A 156 -18.41 -1.58 7.57
C GLU A 156 -18.81 -1.46 6.09
N HIS A 157 -20.00 -0.93 5.80
CA HIS A 157 -20.53 -0.88 4.43
C HIS A 157 -20.36 0.47 3.75
N VAL A 158 -20.45 1.58 4.49
CA VAL A 158 -20.44 2.95 3.94
C VAL A 158 -19.41 3.87 4.58
N GLY A 159 -18.60 3.38 5.52
CA GLY A 159 -17.54 4.16 6.18
C GLY A 159 -16.51 4.73 5.21
N TRP A 160 -16.22 4.06 4.12
CA TRP A 160 -15.33 4.53 3.07
C TRP A 160 -15.77 5.86 2.43
N TYR A 161 -17.07 6.18 2.48
CA TYR A 161 -17.62 7.45 2.01
C TYR A 161 -17.77 8.45 3.18
N TYR A 162 -18.46 8.06 4.26
CA TYR A 162 -18.81 9.01 5.31
C TYR A 162 -17.65 9.41 6.20
N LEU A 163 -16.65 8.56 6.42
CA LEU A 163 -15.50 8.91 7.25
C LEU A 163 -14.65 10.03 6.63
N PRO A 164 -14.26 9.99 5.33
CA PRO A 164 -13.56 11.11 4.71
C PRO A 164 -14.38 12.40 4.70
N VAL A 165 -15.68 12.32 4.38
CA VAL A 165 -16.55 13.51 4.29
C VAL A 165 -16.74 14.21 5.65
N LYS A 166 -16.73 13.47 6.77
CA LYS A 166 -16.83 14.04 8.12
C LYS A 166 -15.53 14.74 8.58
N ASN A 167 -14.40 14.44 7.97
CA ASN A 167 -13.08 14.91 8.38
C ASN A 167 -12.54 16.07 7.49
N VAL A 168 -13.34 16.62 6.62
CA VAL A 168 -12.98 17.74 5.74
C VAL A 168 -13.32 19.09 6.37
#